data_0a3847a8bd0d5a38c4794ff5a0b643e0
#
_entry.id   0a3847a8bd0d5a38c4794ff5a0b643e0
#
_cell.length_a   1.000
_cell.length_b   1.000
_cell.length_c   1.000
_cell.angle_alpha   90.00
_cell.angle_beta   90.00
_cell.angle_gamma   90.00
#
_symmetry.space_group_name_H-M   'P 1'
#
loop_
_entity.id
_entity.type
_entity.pdbx_description
1 polymer ?
#
loop_
_entity_poly.entity_id
_entity_poly.type
_entity_poly.pdbx_seq_one_letter_code
_entity_poly.pdbx_strand_id
1 'polypeptide(L)'
;MKINDKHFEVIVRQMMNKVQIEDPGDSRFFENQIVDKWEFMDVNDELYDKVVVTDAGDSQNVFAGQIISMRKLRDENSSLKRRDMKTVETRPIVAATSNQVLQGITRAALQTSSFISAASFQETTKVLNEAAIQAKSDPLANLKENVICGRLIPGGTGLREYDNLVVGLKSDLEFLAQ
;
A
#
# COMPACT_ATOMS: atom_id res chain seq x y z
N MET A 1 -12.60 -21.85 -33.27
CA MET A 1 -13.02 -21.08 -32.09
C MET A 1 -12.14 -19.84 -31.99
N LYS A 2 -12.69 -18.62 -31.98
CA LYS A 2 -11.87 -17.39 -31.92
C LYS A 2 -11.73 -16.97 -30.45
N ILE A 3 -10.51 -16.94 -29.94
CA ILE A 3 -10.22 -16.44 -28.59
C ILE A 3 -10.19 -14.91 -28.67
N ASN A 4 -10.86 -14.23 -27.72
CA ASN A 4 -10.87 -12.79 -27.68
C ASN A 4 -9.54 -12.24 -27.14
N ASP A 5 -9.03 -11.19 -27.75
CA ASP A 5 -7.74 -10.56 -27.41
C ASP A 5 -7.69 -10.04 -25.96
N LYS A 6 -8.85 -9.75 -25.36
CA LYS A 6 -8.96 -9.31 -23.96
C LYS A 6 -8.34 -10.30 -22.95
N HIS A 7 -8.37 -11.60 -23.25
CA HIS A 7 -7.73 -12.59 -22.39
C HIS A 7 -6.20 -12.43 -22.36
N PHE A 8 -5.60 -12.10 -23.51
CA PHE A 8 -4.17 -11.80 -23.57
C PHE A 8 -3.84 -10.46 -22.91
N GLU A 9 -4.67 -9.44 -23.10
CA GLU A 9 -4.49 -8.14 -22.48
C GLU A 9 -4.44 -8.23 -20.94
N VAL A 10 -5.35 -8.99 -20.32
CA VAL A 10 -5.36 -9.22 -18.88
C VAL A 10 -4.08 -9.90 -18.40
N ILE A 11 -3.60 -10.93 -19.12
CA ILE A 11 -2.37 -11.65 -18.78
C ILE A 11 -1.18 -10.70 -18.87
N VAL A 12 -1.03 -9.99 -19.98
CA VAL A 12 0.08 -9.02 -20.19
C VAL A 12 0.07 -7.93 -19.13
N ARG A 13 -1.09 -7.41 -18.77
CA ARG A 13 -1.23 -6.41 -17.69
C ARG A 13 -0.69 -6.94 -16.36
N GLN A 14 -0.98 -8.20 -16.00
CA GLN A 14 -0.46 -8.82 -14.79
C GLN A 14 1.06 -9.04 -14.85
N MET A 15 1.60 -9.40 -16.01
CA MET A 15 3.05 -9.55 -16.23
C MET A 15 3.79 -8.20 -16.08
N MET A 16 3.12 -7.08 -16.30
CA MET A 16 3.66 -5.72 -16.23
C MET A 16 3.23 -4.97 -14.95
N ASN A 17 2.77 -5.66 -13.93
CA ASN A 17 2.27 -5.04 -12.70
C ASN A 17 3.37 -4.58 -11.74
N LYS A 18 4.61 -5.00 -11.95
CA LYS A 18 5.75 -4.65 -11.09
C LYS A 18 6.65 -3.60 -11.72
N VAL A 19 7.20 -2.76 -10.86
CA VAL A 19 8.22 -1.76 -11.21
C VAL A 19 9.48 -1.99 -10.37
N GLN A 20 10.63 -1.68 -10.95
CA GLN A 20 11.91 -1.67 -10.26
C GLN A 20 12.28 -0.24 -9.92
N ILE A 21 12.59 0.02 -8.67
CA ILE A 21 13.03 1.33 -8.21
C ILE A 21 14.44 1.62 -8.74
N GLU A 22 14.64 2.75 -9.40
CA GLU A 22 15.96 3.24 -9.81
C GLU A 22 16.57 4.13 -8.73
N ASP A 23 15.85 5.20 -8.40
CA ASP A 23 16.26 6.13 -7.35
C ASP A 23 15.11 6.21 -6.32
N PRO A 24 15.36 5.82 -5.07
CA PRO A 24 14.35 5.88 -4.02
C PRO A 24 14.01 7.30 -3.56
N GLY A 25 14.86 8.28 -3.86
CA GLY A 25 14.70 9.65 -3.37
C GLY A 25 14.49 9.70 -1.85
N ASP A 26 13.45 10.43 -1.42
CA ASP A 26 13.06 10.52 0.00
C ASP A 26 11.98 9.50 0.40
N SER A 27 11.70 8.50 -0.46
CA SER A 27 10.72 7.46 -0.19
C SER A 27 11.27 6.36 0.73
N ARG A 28 10.37 5.47 1.17
CA ARG A 28 10.71 4.29 1.99
C ARG A 28 11.28 3.12 1.18
N PHE A 29 11.44 3.26 -0.12
CA PHE A 29 11.94 2.19 -0.99
C PHE A 29 13.46 2.09 -0.97
N PHE A 30 13.96 0.95 -1.44
CA PHE A 30 15.39 0.71 -1.63
C PHE A 30 15.71 0.67 -3.13
N GLU A 31 16.95 1.00 -3.48
CA GLU A 31 17.46 0.86 -4.84
C GLU A 31 17.31 -0.59 -5.33
N ASN A 32 16.92 -0.75 -6.58
CA ASN A 32 16.70 -2.04 -7.24
C ASN A 32 15.59 -2.91 -6.62
N GLN A 33 14.80 -2.39 -5.69
CA GLN A 33 13.64 -3.09 -5.15
C GLN A 33 12.55 -3.24 -6.21
N ILE A 34 11.92 -4.42 -6.26
CA ILE A 34 10.75 -4.67 -7.13
C ILE A 34 9.50 -4.56 -6.27
N VAL A 35 8.63 -3.62 -6.63
CA VAL A 35 7.37 -3.31 -5.92
C VAL A 35 6.18 -3.33 -6.86
N ASP A 36 4.98 -3.37 -6.32
CA ASP A 36 3.76 -3.21 -7.08
C ASP A 36 3.65 -1.78 -7.62
N LYS A 37 3.20 -1.65 -8.87
CA LYS A 37 3.02 -0.34 -9.51
C LYS A 37 2.06 0.56 -8.71
N TRP A 38 1.01 0.01 -8.14
CA TRP A 38 0.05 0.75 -7.32
C TRP A 38 0.67 1.22 -6.00
N GLU A 39 1.38 0.34 -5.30
CA GLU A 39 2.10 0.71 -4.08
C GLU A 39 3.12 1.82 -4.32
N PHE A 40 3.84 1.76 -5.46
CA PHE A 40 4.77 2.82 -5.86
C PHE A 40 4.05 4.16 -6.08
N MET A 41 2.89 4.15 -6.75
CA MET A 41 2.10 5.37 -6.98
C MET A 41 1.56 5.93 -5.66
N ASP A 42 0.98 5.09 -4.81
CA ASP A 42 0.42 5.51 -3.52
C ASP A 42 1.49 6.16 -2.63
N VAL A 43 2.70 5.60 -2.56
CA VAL A 43 3.80 6.18 -1.77
C VAL A 43 4.26 7.52 -2.34
N ASN A 44 4.35 7.65 -3.67
CA ASN A 44 4.72 8.94 -4.28
C ASN A 44 3.61 9.99 -4.09
N ASP A 45 2.35 9.60 -4.15
CA ASP A 45 1.21 10.49 -3.89
C ASP A 45 1.18 10.95 -2.42
N GLU A 46 1.51 10.06 -1.47
CA GLU A 46 1.67 10.43 -0.07
C GLU A 46 2.78 11.47 0.17
N LEU A 47 3.81 11.48 -0.67
CA LEU A 47 4.94 12.41 -0.57
C LEU A 47 4.63 13.77 -1.19
N TYR A 48 3.68 13.87 -2.10
CA TYR A 48 3.44 15.03 -2.95
C TYR A 48 3.27 16.35 -2.18
N ASP A 49 2.53 16.35 -1.06
CA ASP A 49 2.27 17.53 -0.22
C ASP A 49 3.24 17.66 0.97
N LYS A 50 4.35 16.95 0.96
CA LYS A 50 5.31 16.93 2.07
C LYS A 50 6.61 17.64 1.68
N VAL A 51 7.34 18.06 2.69
CA VAL A 51 8.67 18.68 2.57
C VAL A 51 9.62 18.07 3.58
N VAL A 52 10.91 18.08 3.25
CA VAL A 52 11.97 17.62 4.16
C VAL A 52 12.55 18.82 4.87
N VAL A 53 12.63 18.74 6.19
CA VAL A 53 13.24 19.77 7.05
C VAL A 53 14.75 19.71 6.92
N THR A 54 15.38 20.80 6.49
CA THR A 54 16.84 20.94 6.44
C THR A 54 17.38 21.50 7.74
N ASP A 55 16.76 22.56 8.26
CA ASP A 55 17.11 23.17 9.53
C ASP A 55 15.82 23.39 10.36
N ALA A 56 15.80 22.84 11.56
CA ALA A 56 14.65 22.97 12.46
C ALA A 56 14.51 24.37 13.08
N GLY A 57 15.55 25.22 12.95
CA GLY A 57 15.57 26.52 13.63
C GLY A 57 15.35 26.38 15.13
N ASP A 58 14.46 27.22 15.70
CA ASP A 58 14.11 27.21 17.13
C ASP A 58 12.85 26.36 17.43
N SER A 59 12.39 25.53 16.50
CA SER A 59 11.21 24.67 16.71
C SER A 59 11.52 23.52 17.66
N GLN A 60 10.63 23.27 18.62
CA GLN A 60 10.68 22.11 19.54
C GLN A 60 9.93 20.90 19.00
N ASN A 61 9.07 21.08 17.98
CA ASN A 61 8.15 20.06 17.48
C ASN A 61 8.62 19.40 16.18
N VAL A 62 9.71 19.92 15.60
CA VAL A 62 10.20 19.49 14.29
C VAL A 62 11.71 19.29 14.36
N PHE A 63 12.21 18.22 13.74
CA PHE A 63 13.63 17.86 13.73
C PHE A 63 14.20 17.90 12.31
N ALA A 64 15.49 18.17 12.19
CA ALA A 64 16.20 18.09 10.91
C ALA A 64 16.10 16.68 10.31
N GLY A 65 15.86 16.59 9.00
CA GLY A 65 15.65 15.34 8.30
C GLY A 65 14.21 14.77 8.38
N GLN A 66 13.32 15.39 9.15
CA GLN A 66 11.94 14.94 9.24
C GLN A 66 11.12 15.35 8.01
N ILE A 67 10.26 14.45 7.55
CA ILE A 67 9.26 14.72 6.50
C ILE A 67 7.98 15.23 7.15
N ILE A 68 7.57 16.42 6.78
CA ILE A 68 6.35 17.07 7.31
C ILE A 68 5.45 17.57 6.17
N SER A 69 4.15 17.70 6.44
CA SER A 69 3.22 18.31 5.49
C SER A 69 3.42 19.82 5.39
N MET A 70 3.15 20.38 4.22
CA MET A 70 3.18 21.84 3.99
C MET A 70 2.27 22.60 4.97
N ARG A 71 1.16 22.02 5.39
CA ARG A 71 0.26 22.61 6.38
C ARG A 71 0.94 22.73 7.74
N LYS A 72 1.54 21.65 8.24
CA LYS A 72 2.26 21.65 9.51
C LYS A 72 3.42 22.65 9.49
N LEU A 73 4.15 22.74 8.38
CA LEU A 73 5.22 23.72 8.21
C LEU A 73 4.70 25.16 8.33
N ARG A 74 3.57 25.48 7.70
CA ARG A 74 2.98 26.84 7.79
C ARG A 74 2.54 27.20 9.21
N ASP A 75 1.93 26.25 9.90
CA ASP A 75 1.44 26.45 11.26
C ASP A 75 2.62 26.69 12.23
N GLU A 76 3.67 25.86 12.14
CA GLU A 76 4.91 26.02 12.93
C GLU A 76 5.62 27.35 12.62
N ASN A 77 5.84 27.66 11.35
CA ASN A 77 6.48 28.91 10.96
C ASN A 77 5.68 30.14 11.38
N SER A 78 4.35 30.06 11.37
CA SER A 78 3.49 31.14 11.86
C SER A 78 3.60 31.30 13.37
N SER A 79 3.72 30.19 14.11
CA SER A 79 3.94 30.20 15.56
C SER A 79 5.31 30.79 15.93
N LEU A 80 6.38 30.39 15.23
CA LEU A 80 7.74 30.90 15.45
C LEU A 80 7.85 32.38 15.11
N LYS A 81 7.28 32.85 14.01
CA LYS A 81 7.25 34.24 13.62
C LYS A 81 6.55 35.14 14.66
N ARG A 82 5.48 34.66 15.32
CA ARG A 82 4.80 35.38 16.38
C ARG A 82 5.65 35.53 17.64
N ARG A 83 6.66 34.65 17.80
CA ARG A 83 7.58 34.68 18.96
C ARG A 83 8.94 35.28 18.62
N ASP A 84 9.10 35.87 17.43
CA ASP A 84 10.38 36.39 16.89
C ASP A 84 11.53 35.35 16.90
N MET A 85 11.19 34.08 16.70
CA MET A 85 12.14 32.95 16.68
C MET A 85 12.51 32.57 15.22
N LYS A 86 13.66 31.89 15.07
CA LYS A 86 14.13 31.40 13.77
C LYS A 86 13.15 30.39 13.16
N THR A 87 12.72 30.63 11.93
CA THR A 87 11.80 29.74 11.19
C THR A 87 12.49 28.49 10.71
N VAL A 88 11.68 27.44 10.47
CA VAL A 88 12.11 26.15 9.91
C VAL A 88 12.45 26.32 8.43
N GLU A 89 13.64 25.87 8.02
CA GLU A 89 14.05 25.79 6.61
C GLU A 89 13.78 24.39 6.06
N THR A 90 13.27 24.33 4.83
CA THR A 90 12.89 23.06 4.20
C THR A 90 13.35 22.99 2.74
N ARG A 91 13.57 21.80 2.25
CA ARG A 91 13.74 21.50 0.83
C ARG A 91 12.52 20.75 0.27
N PRO A 92 12.25 20.87 -1.02
CA PRO A 92 11.24 20.04 -1.65
C PRO A 92 11.63 18.55 -1.53
N ILE A 93 10.61 17.71 -1.43
CA ILE A 93 10.80 16.25 -1.39
C ILE A 93 11.14 15.75 -2.79
N VAL A 94 11.98 14.73 -2.88
CA VAL A 94 12.31 14.03 -4.11
C VAL A 94 11.51 12.74 -4.15
N ALA A 95 10.60 12.61 -5.11
CA ALA A 95 9.83 11.38 -5.32
C ALA A 95 10.72 10.26 -5.87
N ALA A 96 10.34 9.01 -5.60
CA ALA A 96 11.04 7.87 -6.16
C ALA A 96 10.82 7.76 -7.68
N THR A 97 11.87 7.32 -8.39
CA THR A 97 11.79 6.98 -9.82
C THR A 97 11.86 5.47 -10.03
N SER A 98 11.20 4.99 -11.07
CA SER A 98 11.14 3.55 -11.34
C SER A 98 11.11 3.22 -12.82
N ASN A 99 11.60 2.03 -13.15
CA ASN A 99 11.47 1.41 -14.46
C ASN A 99 10.46 0.28 -14.43
N GLN A 100 9.68 0.16 -15.50
CA GLN A 100 8.71 -0.92 -15.63
C GLN A 100 9.41 -2.24 -15.96
N VAL A 101 9.04 -3.31 -15.25
CA VAL A 101 9.61 -4.65 -15.43
C VAL A 101 8.57 -5.57 -16.05
N LEU A 102 8.96 -6.28 -17.10
CA LEU A 102 8.18 -7.38 -17.67
C LEU A 102 8.58 -8.69 -16.99
N GLN A 103 7.64 -9.33 -16.30
CA GLN A 103 7.84 -10.61 -15.66
C GLN A 103 7.23 -11.75 -16.47
N GLY A 104 7.90 -12.91 -16.49
CA GLY A 104 7.30 -14.14 -17.02
C GLY A 104 6.06 -14.56 -16.23
N ILE A 105 5.13 -15.30 -16.87
CA ILE A 105 3.84 -15.72 -16.27
C ILE A 105 4.04 -16.41 -14.92
N THR A 106 4.97 -17.37 -14.84
CA THR A 106 5.23 -18.12 -13.59
C THR A 106 5.70 -17.21 -12.48
N ARG A 107 6.63 -16.28 -12.76
CA ARG A 107 7.15 -15.34 -11.78
C ARG A 107 6.07 -14.35 -11.32
N ALA A 108 5.26 -13.86 -12.25
CA ALA A 108 4.14 -12.98 -11.93
C ALA A 108 3.11 -13.68 -11.02
N ALA A 109 2.85 -14.98 -11.24
CA ALA A 109 1.93 -15.77 -10.43
C ALA A 109 2.46 -16.08 -9.02
N LEU A 110 3.79 -16.22 -8.84
CA LEU A 110 4.42 -16.49 -7.54
C LEU A 110 4.67 -15.21 -6.72
N GLN A 111 4.85 -14.07 -7.37
CA GLN A 111 5.09 -12.78 -6.72
C GLN A 111 3.81 -11.96 -6.50
N THR A 112 2.70 -12.63 -6.24
CA THR A 112 1.44 -11.99 -5.85
C THR A 112 1.49 -11.52 -4.40
N SER A 113 0.63 -10.58 -4.03
CA SER A 113 0.49 -10.09 -2.65
C SER A 113 0.04 -11.18 -1.68
N SER A 114 -0.76 -12.15 -2.16
CA SER A 114 -1.23 -13.29 -1.38
C SER A 114 -0.26 -14.47 -1.47
N PHE A 115 0.33 -14.86 -0.34
CA PHE A 115 1.18 -16.06 -0.28
C PHE A 115 0.38 -17.36 -0.38
N ILE A 116 -0.90 -17.38 0.05
CA ILE A 116 -1.79 -18.54 -0.06
C ILE A 116 -2.05 -18.84 -1.54
N SER A 117 -2.35 -17.81 -2.34
CA SER A 117 -2.54 -17.94 -3.77
C SER A 117 -1.28 -18.44 -4.48
N ALA A 118 -0.12 -17.89 -4.15
CA ALA A 118 1.16 -18.32 -4.69
C ALA A 118 1.49 -19.79 -4.33
N ALA A 119 1.34 -20.18 -3.06
CA ALA A 119 1.59 -21.53 -2.56
C ALA A 119 0.70 -22.59 -3.23
N SER A 120 -0.54 -22.22 -3.57
CA SER A 120 -1.46 -23.14 -4.25
C SER A 120 -1.15 -23.36 -5.74
N PHE A 121 -0.29 -22.53 -6.31
CA PHE A 121 0.08 -22.63 -7.73
C PHE A 121 1.31 -23.53 -7.93
N GLN A 122 2.42 -23.19 -7.29
CA GLN A 122 3.70 -23.91 -7.44
C GLN A 122 4.60 -23.68 -6.23
N GLU A 123 5.61 -24.53 -6.01
CA GLU A 123 6.63 -24.37 -4.95
C GLU A 123 6.04 -24.18 -3.54
N THR A 124 4.97 -24.91 -3.22
CA THR A 124 4.18 -24.75 -1.97
C THR A 124 5.05 -24.64 -0.71
N THR A 125 5.99 -25.57 -0.53
CA THR A 125 6.86 -25.63 0.66
C THR A 125 7.76 -24.40 0.77
N LYS A 126 8.35 -23.98 -0.36
CA LYS A 126 9.25 -22.82 -0.40
C LYS A 126 8.50 -21.54 -0.09
N VAL A 127 7.36 -21.33 -0.74
CA VAL A 127 6.53 -20.13 -0.55
C VAL A 127 6.04 -20.02 0.90
N LEU A 128 5.57 -21.12 1.50
CA LEU A 128 5.12 -21.15 2.89
C LEU A 128 6.27 -20.91 3.87
N ASN A 129 7.46 -21.48 3.62
CA ASN A 129 8.63 -21.22 4.46
C ASN A 129 9.05 -19.75 4.40
N GLU A 130 9.12 -19.15 3.21
CA GLU A 130 9.46 -17.73 3.06
C GLU A 130 8.42 -16.83 3.73
N ALA A 131 7.13 -17.13 3.58
CA ALA A 131 6.05 -16.39 4.23
C ALA A 131 6.12 -16.48 5.76
N ALA A 132 6.45 -17.67 6.30
CA ALA A 132 6.62 -17.89 7.73
C ALA A 132 7.83 -17.10 8.31
N ILE A 133 8.97 -17.14 7.61
CA ILE A 133 10.18 -16.40 8.01
C ILE A 133 9.92 -14.88 8.00
N GLN A 134 9.19 -14.40 7.00
CA GLN A 134 8.86 -12.98 6.86
C GLN A 134 7.66 -12.55 7.71
N ALA A 135 7.03 -13.47 8.43
CA ALA A 135 5.80 -13.22 9.21
C ALA A 135 4.70 -12.54 8.38
N LYS A 136 4.54 -12.95 7.11
CA LYS A 136 3.54 -12.38 6.21
C LYS A 136 2.13 -12.66 6.70
N SER A 137 1.27 -11.64 6.61
CA SER A 137 -0.17 -11.76 6.82
C SER A 137 -0.89 -11.63 5.48
N ASP A 138 -1.85 -12.52 5.21
CA ASP A 138 -2.68 -12.48 4.01
C ASP A 138 -4.01 -11.82 4.33
N PRO A 139 -4.40 -10.74 3.64
CA PRO A 139 -5.65 -10.04 3.90
C PRO A 139 -6.89 -10.82 3.42
N LEU A 140 -6.72 -11.94 2.71
CA LEU A 140 -7.82 -12.74 2.10
C LEU A 140 -8.76 -11.88 1.24
N ALA A 141 -8.18 -11.01 0.41
CA ALA A 141 -8.94 -10.05 -0.39
C ALA A 141 -9.52 -10.67 -1.67
N ASN A 142 -8.94 -11.76 -2.18
CA ASN A 142 -9.34 -12.37 -3.43
C ASN A 142 -10.16 -13.65 -3.20
N LEU A 143 -10.70 -14.17 -4.29
CA LEU A 143 -11.56 -15.34 -4.26
C LEU A 143 -10.79 -16.63 -3.91
N LYS A 144 -9.60 -16.82 -4.44
CA LYS A 144 -8.82 -18.05 -4.30
C LYS A 144 -8.44 -18.35 -2.86
N GLU A 145 -7.96 -17.35 -2.14
CA GLU A 145 -7.57 -17.45 -0.73
C GLU A 145 -8.77 -17.82 0.16
N ASN A 146 -9.92 -17.18 -0.06
CA ASN A 146 -11.12 -17.45 0.71
C ASN A 146 -11.66 -18.86 0.47
N VAL A 147 -11.64 -19.34 -0.78
CA VAL A 147 -12.04 -20.70 -1.12
C VAL A 147 -11.12 -21.72 -0.45
N ILE A 148 -9.80 -21.51 -0.47
CA ILE A 148 -8.83 -22.41 0.17
C ILE A 148 -9.02 -22.46 1.68
N CYS A 149 -9.28 -21.31 2.32
CA CYS A 149 -9.52 -21.20 3.76
C CYS A 149 -10.94 -21.63 4.19
N GLY A 150 -11.83 -21.98 3.24
CA GLY A 150 -13.22 -22.34 3.54
C GLY A 150 -14.08 -21.17 4.02
N ARG A 151 -13.71 -19.93 3.69
CA ARG A 151 -14.48 -18.72 4.00
C ARG A 151 -15.43 -18.36 2.88
N LEU A 152 -16.42 -17.53 3.19
CA LEU A 152 -17.29 -16.93 2.17
C LEU A 152 -16.43 -16.08 1.19
N ILE A 153 -16.77 -16.13 -0.08
CA ILE A 153 -16.10 -15.33 -1.10
C ILE A 153 -16.37 -13.83 -0.86
N PRO A 154 -15.43 -12.94 -1.19
CA PRO A 154 -15.58 -11.50 -0.99
C PRO A 154 -16.53 -10.90 -2.04
N GLY A 155 -17.81 -11.28 -1.99
CA GLY A 155 -18.85 -10.84 -2.90
C GLY A 155 -20.23 -11.17 -2.36
N GLY A 156 -21.23 -10.33 -2.66
CA GLY A 156 -22.58 -10.46 -2.13
C GLY A 156 -22.62 -10.45 -0.60
N THR A 157 -23.24 -11.43 0.02
CA THR A 157 -23.34 -11.56 1.49
C THR A 157 -22.02 -11.87 2.20
N GLY A 158 -20.96 -12.23 1.48
CA GLY A 158 -19.62 -12.48 2.03
C GLY A 158 -18.71 -11.26 2.06
N LEU A 159 -19.21 -10.06 1.75
CA LEU A 159 -18.49 -8.82 1.91
C LEU A 159 -18.36 -8.48 3.40
N ARG A 160 -17.16 -8.14 3.86
CA ARG A 160 -16.88 -7.79 5.26
C ARG A 160 -17.71 -6.62 5.78
N GLU A 161 -18.18 -5.75 4.89
CA GLU A 161 -19.07 -4.63 5.23
C GLU A 161 -20.41 -5.11 5.79
N TYR A 162 -20.84 -6.32 5.41
CA TYR A 162 -22.10 -6.90 5.86
C TYR A 162 -21.96 -7.79 7.10
N ASP A 163 -20.75 -8.13 7.54
CA ASP A 163 -20.51 -8.98 8.72
C ASP A 163 -21.15 -8.39 9.99
N ASN A 164 -21.21 -7.06 10.08
CA ASN A 164 -21.75 -6.33 11.22
C ASN A 164 -23.18 -5.79 10.95
N LEU A 165 -23.78 -6.15 9.81
CA LEU A 165 -25.11 -5.66 9.45
C LEU A 165 -26.19 -6.53 10.11
N VAL A 166 -26.86 -5.98 11.10
CA VAL A 166 -28.03 -6.61 11.72
C VAL A 166 -29.30 -6.07 11.07
N VAL A 167 -30.04 -6.96 10.41
CA VAL A 167 -31.34 -6.62 9.80
C VAL A 167 -32.43 -7.07 10.76
N GLY A 168 -33.21 -6.10 11.28
CA GLY A 168 -34.31 -6.36 12.21
C GLY A 168 -35.37 -5.27 12.13
N LEU A 169 -36.50 -5.50 12.77
CA LEU A 169 -37.51 -4.47 12.96
C LEU A 169 -36.95 -3.40 13.91
N LYS A 170 -37.37 -2.14 13.72
CA LYS A 170 -36.90 -1.01 14.54
C LYS A 170 -37.22 -1.21 16.04
N SER A 171 -38.33 -1.91 16.33
CA SER A 171 -38.73 -2.34 17.68
C SER A 171 -37.72 -3.31 18.33
N ASP A 172 -37.09 -4.17 17.53
CA ASP A 172 -36.15 -5.17 18.04
C ASP A 172 -34.79 -4.55 18.36
N LEU A 173 -34.40 -3.48 17.63
CA LEU A 173 -33.19 -2.71 17.87
C LEU A 173 -33.27 -1.89 19.17
N GLU A 174 -34.44 -1.38 19.55
CA GLU A 174 -34.66 -0.65 20.79
C GLU A 174 -34.57 -1.59 22.02
N PHE A 175 -34.85 -2.88 21.85
CA PHE A 175 -34.73 -3.91 22.88
C PHE A 175 -33.26 -4.34 23.13
N LEU A 176 -32.40 -4.27 22.11
CA LEU A 176 -30.98 -4.61 22.21
C LEU A 176 -30.11 -3.43 22.72
N ALA A 177 -30.66 -2.22 22.76
CA ALA A 177 -29.99 -1.01 23.23
C ALA A 177 -30.26 -0.69 24.71
N GLN A 178 -31.06 -1.51 25.42
CA GLN A 178 -31.30 -1.48 26.85
C GLN A 178 -30.47 -2.56 27.58
#